data_c598636faad3e54360dd06ad3e2dc5a1
#
_entry.id   c598636faad3e54360dd06ad3e2dc5a1
#
_cell.length_a   1.000
_cell.length_b   1.000
_cell.length_c   1.000
_cell.angle_alpha   90.00
_cell.angle_beta   90.00
_cell.angle_gamma   90.00
#
_symmetry.space_group_name_H-M   'P 1'
#
loop_
_entity.id
_entity.type
_entity.pdbx_description
1 polymer ?
#
loop_
_entity_poly.entity_id
_entity_poly.type
_entity_poly.pdbx_seq_one_letter_code
_entity_poly.pdbx_strand_id
1 'polypeptide(L)'
;MRLAIKLLLALLLGLALLTALVQWRAARHEARAEASHPPEGEIITVDGLPVHAKVIGSGPDLVLIHGASGNLRDFTMGFAERLSDRYRVIMFDRPGMGYTARLPGARGAWNPLGESPQEQAALLQKAADQLGVENPIVLGHSFGGAVALAWGVQRPKDTAALVLVSAVSEPWPGGLGWLYNVSASRLGGALFIPAVTAFVPESVVQSSIEAIFAPQTAPEGYAEHIGTGLILRRSASRANAQQVHQLRPHVVEMAAQYDHLTMPVEIIHGDADTIVPMHIHAEELIKDIPNGALTRLPGMGHMPHHADPQAVVDTIDRAATRAGLR
;
A
#
# COMPACT_ATOMS: atom_id res chain seq x y z
N MET A 1 -24.85 -29.94 -38.73
CA MET A 1 -24.88 -30.21 -37.27
C MET A 1 -23.55 -30.81 -36.74
N ARG A 2 -23.07 -31.96 -37.24
CA ARG A 2 -21.85 -32.64 -36.74
C ARG A 2 -20.57 -31.78 -36.86
N LEU A 3 -20.39 -31.00 -37.94
CA LEU A 3 -19.21 -30.13 -38.11
C LEU A 3 -19.23 -28.96 -37.11
N ALA A 4 -20.37 -28.30 -36.92
CA ALA A 4 -20.51 -27.20 -35.95
C ALA A 4 -20.20 -27.66 -34.51
N ILE A 5 -20.66 -28.87 -34.13
CA ILE A 5 -20.32 -29.44 -32.81
C ILE A 5 -18.82 -29.70 -32.68
N LYS A 6 -18.17 -30.25 -33.72
CA LYS A 6 -16.70 -30.46 -33.69
C LYS A 6 -15.93 -29.15 -33.56
N LEU A 7 -16.34 -28.11 -34.29
CA LEU A 7 -15.72 -26.78 -34.21
C LEU A 7 -15.92 -26.16 -32.82
N LEU A 8 -17.12 -26.27 -32.24
CA LEU A 8 -17.40 -25.81 -30.89
C LEU A 8 -16.52 -26.53 -29.84
N LEU A 9 -16.44 -27.88 -29.94
CA LEU A 9 -15.60 -28.66 -29.03
C LEU A 9 -14.12 -28.32 -29.17
N ALA A 10 -13.63 -28.11 -30.40
CA ALA A 10 -12.26 -27.67 -30.64
C ALA A 10 -11.97 -26.27 -30.03
N LEU A 11 -12.93 -25.34 -30.19
CA LEU A 11 -12.82 -24.00 -29.56
C LEU A 11 -12.79 -24.09 -28.04
N LEU A 12 -13.69 -24.85 -27.43
CA LEU A 12 -13.73 -25.03 -25.99
C LEU A 12 -12.48 -25.70 -25.46
N LEU A 13 -11.94 -26.70 -26.15
CA LEU A 13 -10.68 -27.33 -25.81
C LEU A 13 -9.51 -26.31 -25.92
N GLY A 14 -9.47 -25.50 -26.97
CA GLY A 14 -8.47 -24.45 -27.16
C GLY A 14 -8.52 -23.42 -26.03
N LEU A 15 -9.69 -22.97 -25.64
CA LEU A 15 -9.88 -22.04 -24.51
C LEU A 15 -9.48 -22.68 -23.17
N ALA A 16 -9.80 -23.94 -22.96
CA ALA A 16 -9.38 -24.67 -21.74
C ALA A 16 -7.85 -24.79 -21.66
N LEU A 17 -7.19 -25.15 -22.76
CA LEU A 17 -5.74 -25.25 -22.83
C LEU A 17 -5.05 -23.89 -22.63
N LEU A 18 -5.58 -22.82 -23.24
CA LEU A 18 -5.08 -21.47 -23.04
C LEU A 18 -5.22 -21.04 -21.56
N THR A 19 -6.38 -21.27 -20.97
CA THR A 19 -6.61 -20.98 -19.54
C THR A 19 -5.63 -21.75 -18.66
N ALA A 20 -5.45 -23.05 -18.91
CA ALA A 20 -4.51 -23.88 -18.17
C ALA A 20 -3.06 -23.34 -18.29
N LEU A 21 -2.65 -22.93 -19.49
CA LEU A 21 -1.32 -22.36 -19.74
C LEU A 21 -1.13 -21.03 -18.94
N VAL A 22 -2.13 -20.14 -18.99
CA VAL A 22 -2.11 -18.86 -18.25
C VAL A 22 -1.96 -19.12 -16.75
N GLN A 23 -2.81 -20.02 -16.20
CA GLN A 23 -2.80 -20.34 -14.77
C GLN A 23 -1.46 -20.99 -14.35
N TRP A 24 -0.94 -21.89 -15.16
CA TRP A 24 0.35 -22.53 -14.91
C TRP A 24 1.51 -21.53 -14.92
N ARG A 25 1.56 -20.62 -15.91
CA ARG A 25 2.60 -19.58 -15.96
C ARG A 25 2.49 -18.62 -14.79
N ALA A 26 1.27 -18.17 -14.46
CA ALA A 26 1.04 -17.31 -13.30
C ALA A 26 1.50 -17.98 -12.00
N ALA A 27 1.14 -19.24 -11.78
CA ALA A 27 1.57 -20.00 -10.60
C ALA A 27 3.11 -20.17 -10.54
N ARG A 28 3.77 -20.37 -11.70
CA ARG A 28 5.26 -20.42 -11.74
C ARG A 28 5.87 -19.06 -11.47
N HIS A 29 5.27 -17.97 -11.93
CA HIS A 29 5.72 -16.61 -11.61
C HIS A 29 5.63 -16.37 -10.11
N GLU A 30 4.50 -16.65 -9.50
CA GLU A 30 4.27 -16.51 -8.07
C GLU A 30 5.27 -17.32 -7.23
N ALA A 31 5.45 -18.59 -7.55
CA ALA A 31 6.41 -19.46 -6.86
C ALA A 31 7.85 -18.96 -6.95
N ARG A 32 8.26 -18.40 -8.10
CA ARG A 32 9.60 -17.79 -8.26
C ARG A 32 9.74 -16.53 -7.44
N ALA A 33 8.73 -15.66 -7.45
CA ALA A 33 8.72 -14.43 -6.67
C ALA A 33 8.83 -14.71 -5.17
N GLU A 34 8.07 -15.68 -4.67
CA GLU A 34 8.12 -16.10 -3.26
C GLU A 34 9.44 -16.75 -2.88
N ALA A 35 10.04 -17.54 -3.77
CA ALA A 35 11.35 -18.16 -3.53
C ALA A 35 12.51 -17.14 -3.54
N SER A 36 12.42 -16.11 -4.41
CA SER A 36 13.46 -15.07 -4.48
C SER A 36 13.32 -13.99 -3.39
N HIS A 37 12.10 -13.75 -2.90
CA HIS A 37 11.80 -12.73 -1.90
C HIS A 37 10.98 -13.33 -0.74
N PRO A 38 11.57 -14.20 0.08
CA PRO A 38 10.89 -14.76 1.26
C PRO A 38 10.49 -13.64 2.24
N PRO A 39 9.56 -13.87 3.18
CA PRO A 39 9.18 -12.87 4.16
C PRO A 39 10.40 -12.41 4.99
N GLU A 40 10.50 -11.09 5.20
CA GLU A 40 11.47 -10.47 6.10
C GLU A 40 10.82 -10.26 7.46
N GLY A 41 11.43 -10.71 8.54
CA GLY A 41 10.82 -10.58 9.88
C GLY A 41 9.89 -11.76 10.22
N GLU A 42 8.71 -11.51 10.73
CA GLU A 42 7.82 -12.55 11.27
C GLU A 42 6.40 -12.49 10.68
N ILE A 43 5.75 -13.63 10.66
CA ILE A 43 4.31 -13.73 10.33
C ILE A 43 3.58 -14.06 11.63
N ILE A 44 2.82 -13.08 12.13
CA ILE A 44 1.98 -13.22 13.32
C ILE A 44 0.55 -13.60 12.91
N THR A 45 -0.18 -14.25 13.82
CA THR A 45 -1.57 -14.64 13.56
C THR A 45 -2.52 -13.71 14.32
N VAL A 46 -3.32 -12.96 13.60
CA VAL A 46 -4.32 -12.02 14.13
C VAL A 46 -5.71 -12.48 13.71
N ASP A 47 -6.56 -12.84 14.65
CA ASP A 47 -7.90 -13.39 14.38
C ASP A 47 -7.90 -14.56 13.37
N GLY A 48 -6.86 -15.41 13.41
CA GLY A 48 -6.67 -16.52 12.48
C GLY A 48 -6.12 -16.13 11.11
N LEU A 49 -5.72 -14.86 10.91
CA LEU A 49 -5.14 -14.34 9.67
C LEU A 49 -3.63 -14.14 9.82
N PRO A 50 -2.79 -14.59 8.89
CA PRO A 50 -1.38 -14.24 8.87
C PRO A 50 -1.20 -12.76 8.52
N VAL A 51 -0.45 -12.05 9.36
CA VAL A 51 -0.03 -10.66 9.18
C VAL A 51 1.51 -10.62 9.22
N HIS A 52 2.11 -10.10 8.18
CA HIS A 52 3.56 -9.99 8.08
C HIS A 52 4.03 -8.66 8.67
N ALA A 53 5.00 -8.76 9.56
CA ALA A 53 5.63 -7.62 10.22
C ALA A 53 7.14 -7.78 10.28
N LYS A 54 7.86 -6.66 10.22
CA LYS A 54 9.29 -6.59 10.50
C LYS A 54 9.52 -5.51 11.55
N VAL A 55 10.23 -5.87 12.62
CA VAL A 55 10.55 -4.96 13.73
C VAL A 55 12.07 -4.80 13.81
N ILE A 56 12.53 -3.54 13.86
CA ILE A 56 13.96 -3.22 14.06
C ILE A 56 14.11 -2.04 15.03
N GLY A 57 15.28 -1.92 15.64
CA GLY A 57 15.59 -0.79 16.52
C GLY A 57 14.94 -0.87 17.89
N SER A 58 15.04 0.24 18.63
CA SER A 58 14.50 0.39 19.99
C SER A 58 14.19 1.86 20.26
N GLY A 59 13.26 2.14 21.20
CA GLY A 59 12.81 3.48 21.54
C GLY A 59 11.30 3.62 21.42
N PRO A 60 10.76 4.84 21.22
CA PRO A 60 9.35 5.05 20.96
C PRO A 60 8.88 4.29 19.71
N ASP A 61 7.65 3.78 19.74
CA ASP A 61 7.09 2.98 18.66
C ASP A 61 6.78 3.83 17.43
N LEU A 62 7.26 3.36 16.26
CA LEU A 62 7.02 3.97 14.96
C LEU A 62 6.49 2.90 14.00
N VAL A 63 5.23 3.00 13.65
CA VAL A 63 4.58 2.10 12.67
C VAL A 63 4.69 2.70 11.28
N LEU A 64 5.15 1.92 10.29
CA LEU A 64 5.26 2.30 8.88
C LEU A 64 4.28 1.49 8.03
N ILE A 65 3.46 2.19 7.22
CA ILE A 65 2.42 1.61 6.34
C ILE A 65 2.68 2.05 4.89
N HIS A 66 3.01 1.07 4.04
CA HIS A 66 3.37 1.30 2.63
C HIS A 66 2.19 1.69 1.74
N GLY A 67 2.51 2.23 0.55
CA GLY A 67 1.56 2.66 -0.47
C GLY A 67 0.88 1.53 -1.27
N ALA A 68 0.08 1.90 -2.26
CA ALA A 68 -0.47 0.97 -3.25
C ALA A 68 0.64 0.29 -4.04
N SER A 69 0.40 -0.93 -4.53
CA SER A 69 1.40 -1.72 -5.27
C SER A 69 2.75 -1.84 -4.55
N GLY A 70 2.76 -1.78 -3.23
CA GLY A 70 3.96 -1.90 -2.40
C GLY A 70 3.89 -3.11 -1.45
N ASN A 71 4.90 -3.22 -0.62
CA ASN A 71 4.99 -4.09 0.54
C ASN A 71 6.01 -3.46 1.52
N LEU A 72 6.24 -4.05 2.69
CA LEU A 72 7.13 -3.49 3.71
C LEU A 72 8.58 -3.27 3.23
N ARG A 73 9.01 -3.96 2.14
CA ARG A 73 10.34 -3.78 1.54
C ARG A 73 10.55 -2.37 0.98
N ASP A 74 9.48 -1.62 0.74
CA ASP A 74 9.56 -0.20 0.38
C ASP A 74 10.32 0.63 1.43
N PHE A 75 10.26 0.21 2.69
CA PHE A 75 10.97 0.86 3.78
C PHE A 75 12.34 0.24 4.11
N THR A 76 12.57 -1.02 3.73
CA THR A 76 13.83 -1.73 4.08
C THR A 76 14.97 -1.48 3.08
N MET A 77 14.78 -0.56 2.13
CA MET A 77 15.86 -0.09 1.25
C MET A 77 16.61 1.11 1.88
N GLY A 78 17.05 0.96 3.12
CA GLY A 78 17.86 1.95 3.83
C GLY A 78 17.08 3.05 4.55
N PHE A 79 15.75 3.16 4.38
CA PHE A 79 14.96 4.19 5.07
C PHE A 79 14.71 3.82 6.55
N ALA A 80 14.27 2.60 6.82
CA ALA A 80 13.98 2.16 8.18
C ALA A 80 15.23 2.09 9.06
N GLU A 81 16.38 1.76 8.48
CA GLU A 81 17.67 1.73 9.18
C GLU A 81 18.10 3.10 9.71
N ARG A 82 17.74 4.20 9.03
CA ARG A 82 17.99 5.59 9.49
C ARG A 82 17.21 5.96 10.75
N LEU A 83 16.21 5.18 11.09
CA LEU A 83 15.28 5.42 12.22
C LEU A 83 15.56 4.48 13.39
N SER A 84 16.21 3.34 13.14
CA SER A 84 16.33 2.24 14.10
C SER A 84 17.20 2.51 15.33
N ASP A 85 18.03 3.52 15.29
CA ASP A 85 18.84 4.01 16.43
C ASP A 85 18.02 4.90 17.40
N ARG A 86 16.82 5.34 17.00
CA ARG A 86 15.99 6.30 17.72
C ARG A 86 14.57 5.83 17.99
N TYR A 87 14.09 4.89 17.20
CA TYR A 87 12.74 4.35 17.25
C TYR A 87 12.74 2.83 17.20
N ARG A 88 11.76 2.22 17.85
CA ARG A 88 11.36 0.86 17.53
C ARG A 88 10.46 0.94 16.30
N VAL A 89 11.00 0.54 15.15
CA VAL A 89 10.32 0.67 13.85
C VAL A 89 9.60 -0.62 13.53
N ILE A 90 8.28 -0.54 13.39
CA ILE A 90 7.37 -1.64 13.06
C ILE A 90 6.84 -1.42 11.65
N MET A 91 7.22 -2.27 10.72
CA MET A 91 6.78 -2.24 9.33
C MET A 91 5.79 -3.36 9.08
N PHE A 92 4.64 -3.05 8.47
CA PHE A 92 3.62 -4.04 8.11
C PHE A 92 3.45 -4.15 6.59
N ASP A 93 3.19 -5.37 6.13
CA ASP A 93 2.48 -5.54 4.87
C ASP A 93 0.99 -5.27 5.07
N ARG A 94 0.38 -4.42 4.23
CA ARG A 94 -1.07 -4.19 4.26
C ARG A 94 -1.85 -5.45 3.83
N PRO A 95 -3.11 -5.63 4.26
CA PRO A 95 -3.94 -6.76 3.86
C PRO A 95 -3.94 -7.00 2.34
N GLY A 96 -3.63 -8.23 1.94
CA GLY A 96 -3.52 -8.64 0.54
C GLY A 96 -2.22 -8.29 -0.17
N MET A 97 -1.31 -7.56 0.49
CA MET A 97 0.02 -7.20 -0.01
C MET A 97 1.09 -8.06 0.68
N GLY A 98 2.27 -8.15 0.04
CA GLY A 98 3.40 -8.89 0.60
C GLY A 98 2.97 -10.28 1.10
N TYR A 99 3.12 -10.50 2.39
CA TYR A 99 2.75 -11.77 3.04
C TYR A 99 1.59 -11.66 4.04
N THR A 100 0.91 -10.52 4.09
CA THR A 100 -0.32 -10.37 4.88
C THR A 100 -1.52 -10.88 4.09
N ALA A 101 -2.33 -11.72 4.72
CA ALA A 101 -3.52 -12.28 4.10
C ALA A 101 -4.59 -11.21 3.83
N ARG A 102 -5.42 -11.46 2.82
CA ARG A 102 -6.67 -10.71 2.62
C ARG A 102 -7.68 -11.03 3.71
N LEU A 103 -8.51 -10.05 4.06
CA LEU A 103 -9.67 -10.29 4.92
C LEU A 103 -10.65 -11.29 4.27
N PRO A 104 -11.35 -12.12 5.05
CA PRO A 104 -12.24 -13.16 4.51
C PRO A 104 -13.29 -12.63 3.54
N GLY A 105 -13.86 -11.45 3.82
CA GLY A 105 -14.88 -10.79 2.99
C GLY A 105 -14.39 -10.34 1.62
N ALA A 106 -13.06 -10.23 1.41
CA ALA A 106 -12.45 -9.74 0.18
C ALA A 106 -11.75 -10.83 -0.66
N ARG A 107 -11.79 -12.10 -0.22
CA ARG A 107 -11.10 -13.22 -0.90
C ARG A 107 -11.82 -13.70 -2.14
N GLY A 108 -11.06 -14.26 -3.07
CA GLY A 108 -11.54 -14.93 -4.27
C GLY A 108 -11.49 -14.10 -5.54
N ALA A 109 -11.18 -14.75 -6.66
CA ALA A 109 -11.01 -14.11 -7.97
C ALA A 109 -12.29 -13.42 -8.49
N TRP A 110 -13.46 -13.92 -8.12
CA TRP A 110 -14.77 -13.41 -8.53
C TRP A 110 -15.37 -12.41 -7.53
N ASN A 111 -14.76 -12.24 -6.36
CA ASN A 111 -15.23 -11.29 -5.35
C ASN A 111 -14.91 -9.85 -5.81
N PRO A 112 -15.89 -8.92 -5.85
CA PRO A 112 -15.64 -7.55 -6.25
C PRO A 112 -15.11 -6.66 -5.12
N LEU A 113 -15.10 -7.12 -3.85
CA LEU A 113 -14.78 -6.30 -2.69
C LEU A 113 -13.26 -6.18 -2.46
N GLY A 114 -12.83 -5.01 -2.04
CA GLY A 114 -11.50 -4.70 -1.52
C GLY A 114 -11.59 -4.27 -0.05
N GLU A 115 -10.53 -4.44 0.69
CA GLU A 115 -10.44 -3.98 2.07
C GLU A 115 -10.37 -2.45 2.12
N SER A 116 -11.26 -1.82 2.89
CA SER A 116 -11.24 -0.37 3.15
C SER A 116 -10.01 0.03 3.99
N PRO A 117 -9.59 1.31 3.98
CA PRO A 117 -8.55 1.80 4.89
C PRO A 117 -8.88 1.53 6.36
N GLN A 118 -10.16 1.65 6.74
CA GLN A 118 -10.63 1.41 8.09
C GLN A 118 -10.48 -0.06 8.51
N GLU A 119 -10.82 -1.01 7.64
CA GLU A 119 -10.63 -2.44 7.89
C GLU A 119 -9.15 -2.82 7.94
N GLN A 120 -8.32 -2.21 7.07
CA GLN A 120 -6.87 -2.41 7.08
C GLN A 120 -6.27 -1.88 8.38
N ALA A 121 -6.61 -0.66 8.80
CA ALA A 121 -6.16 -0.09 10.07
C ALA A 121 -6.55 -0.98 11.25
N ALA A 122 -7.79 -1.45 11.31
CA ALA A 122 -8.28 -2.31 12.39
C ALA A 122 -7.50 -3.63 12.51
N LEU A 123 -7.13 -4.26 11.38
CA LEU A 123 -6.28 -5.46 11.40
C LEU A 123 -4.86 -5.15 11.89
N LEU A 124 -4.24 -4.08 11.35
CA LEU A 124 -2.87 -3.70 11.70
C LEU A 124 -2.75 -3.21 13.15
N GLN A 125 -3.78 -2.55 13.69
CA GLN A 125 -3.85 -2.19 15.10
C GLN A 125 -3.83 -3.42 16.02
N LYS A 126 -4.60 -4.45 15.69
CA LYS A 126 -4.57 -5.72 16.45
C LYS A 126 -3.22 -6.42 16.33
N ALA A 127 -2.57 -6.33 15.17
CA ALA A 127 -1.23 -6.85 14.97
C ALA A 127 -0.21 -6.09 15.84
N ALA A 128 -0.31 -4.77 15.87
CA ALA A 128 0.51 -3.90 16.70
C ALA A 128 0.32 -4.20 18.21
N ASP A 129 -0.93 -4.40 18.64
CA ASP A 129 -1.24 -4.80 20.05
C ASP A 129 -0.53 -6.11 20.43
N GLN A 130 -0.52 -7.11 19.53
CA GLN A 130 0.19 -8.39 19.78
C GLN A 130 1.71 -8.22 19.84
N LEU A 131 2.25 -7.24 19.12
CA LEU A 131 3.68 -6.89 19.17
C LEU A 131 4.03 -5.99 20.37
N GLY A 132 3.05 -5.67 21.23
CA GLY A 132 3.24 -4.79 22.39
C GLY A 132 3.57 -3.35 21.97
N VAL A 133 2.95 -2.87 20.89
CA VAL A 133 3.08 -1.47 20.44
C VAL A 133 2.20 -0.59 21.31
N GLU A 134 2.79 0.46 21.88
CA GLU A 134 2.10 1.39 22.78
C GLU A 134 2.22 2.82 22.28
N ASN A 135 1.08 3.49 22.11
CA ASN A 135 0.99 4.89 21.70
C ASN A 135 1.95 5.28 20.55
N PRO A 136 1.85 4.62 19.37
CA PRO A 136 2.81 4.77 18.29
C PRO A 136 2.70 6.12 17.56
N ILE A 137 3.81 6.54 16.95
CA ILE A 137 3.76 7.39 15.77
C ILE A 137 3.37 6.49 14.60
N VAL A 138 2.38 6.87 13.79
CA VAL A 138 1.96 6.08 12.62
C VAL A 138 2.28 6.85 11.35
N LEU A 139 3.22 6.33 10.56
CA LEU A 139 3.56 6.87 9.25
C LEU A 139 2.85 6.08 8.16
N GLY A 140 2.19 6.80 7.25
CA GLY A 140 1.61 6.22 6.04
C GLY A 140 2.06 6.93 4.78
N HIS A 141 2.54 6.15 3.80
CA HIS A 141 2.87 6.65 2.47
C HIS A 141 1.72 6.41 1.50
N SER A 142 1.33 7.41 0.69
CA SER A 142 0.35 7.26 -0.39
C SER A 142 -0.97 6.65 0.11
N PHE A 143 -1.40 5.49 -0.41
CA PHE A 143 -2.55 4.74 0.12
C PHE A 143 -2.40 4.41 1.61
N GLY A 144 -1.17 4.09 2.06
CA GLY A 144 -0.87 3.86 3.48
C GLY A 144 -1.18 5.08 4.35
N GLY A 145 -1.15 6.28 3.78
CA GLY A 145 -1.59 7.52 4.44
C GLY A 145 -3.08 7.50 4.78
N ALA A 146 -3.94 7.01 3.88
CA ALA A 146 -5.35 6.81 4.19
C ALA A 146 -5.57 5.77 5.31
N VAL A 147 -4.72 4.72 5.36
CA VAL A 147 -4.75 3.73 6.46
C VAL A 147 -4.28 4.35 7.77
N ALA A 148 -3.23 5.19 7.75
CA ALA A 148 -2.75 5.92 8.93
C ALA A 148 -3.78 6.92 9.46
N LEU A 149 -4.49 7.63 8.57
CA LEU A 149 -5.62 8.50 8.95
C LEU A 149 -6.76 7.70 9.58
N ALA A 150 -7.14 6.56 8.98
CA ALA A 150 -8.12 5.66 9.57
C ALA A 150 -7.69 5.14 10.95
N TRP A 151 -6.39 4.84 11.13
CA TRP A 151 -5.83 4.46 12.42
C TRP A 151 -6.01 5.56 13.46
N GLY A 152 -5.63 6.81 13.15
CA GLY A 152 -5.78 7.95 14.04
C GLY A 152 -7.24 8.23 14.41
N VAL A 153 -8.17 8.14 13.45
CA VAL A 153 -9.62 8.31 13.68
C VAL A 153 -10.15 7.21 14.63
N GLN A 154 -9.72 5.97 14.47
CA GLN A 154 -10.17 4.84 15.30
C GLN A 154 -9.56 4.83 16.71
N ARG A 155 -8.30 5.29 16.85
CA ARG A 155 -7.54 5.27 18.13
C ARG A 155 -6.93 6.65 18.45
N PRO A 156 -7.75 7.72 18.56
CA PRO A 156 -7.20 9.07 18.72
C PRO A 156 -6.48 9.30 20.06
N LYS A 157 -6.73 8.47 21.08
CA LYS A 157 -6.08 8.56 22.41
C LYS A 157 -4.85 7.67 22.55
N ASP A 158 -4.73 6.66 21.68
CA ASP A 158 -3.69 5.64 21.70
C ASP A 158 -2.77 5.76 20.46
N THR A 159 -2.68 6.97 19.89
CA THR A 159 -1.82 7.32 18.76
C THR A 159 -1.08 8.61 19.12
N ALA A 160 0.24 8.51 19.28
CA ALA A 160 1.06 9.65 19.68
C ALA A 160 1.09 10.75 18.61
N ALA A 161 1.24 10.38 17.36
CA ALA A 161 1.25 11.30 16.21
C ALA A 161 0.97 10.55 14.90
N LEU A 162 0.59 11.29 13.86
CA LEU A 162 0.55 10.82 12.48
C LEU A 162 1.64 11.52 11.64
N VAL A 163 2.25 10.76 10.73
CA VAL A 163 3.14 11.29 9.70
C VAL A 163 2.63 10.85 8.33
N LEU A 164 2.25 11.80 7.50
CA LEU A 164 1.58 11.55 6.23
C LEU A 164 2.51 11.93 5.08
N VAL A 165 3.03 10.93 4.38
CA VAL A 165 4.01 11.10 3.29
C VAL A 165 3.30 10.94 1.95
N SER A 166 3.14 12.01 1.17
CA SER A 166 2.43 11.99 -0.12
C SER A 166 1.09 11.24 -0.04
N ALA A 167 0.34 11.48 1.05
CA ALA A 167 -0.78 10.67 1.48
C ALA A 167 -2.06 10.97 0.70
N VAL A 168 -2.85 9.93 0.40
CA VAL A 168 -4.24 10.08 -0.03
C VAL A 168 -5.08 10.41 1.19
N SER A 169 -5.68 11.59 1.20
CA SER A 169 -6.45 12.10 2.35
C SER A 169 -7.82 12.66 1.99
N GLU A 170 -7.94 13.24 0.80
CA GLU A 170 -9.13 13.98 0.40
C GLU A 170 -9.80 13.39 -0.85
N PRO A 171 -11.12 13.61 -1.02
CA PRO A 171 -11.82 13.22 -2.23
C PRO A 171 -11.29 13.96 -3.46
N TRP A 172 -10.90 13.22 -4.49
CA TRP A 172 -10.43 13.78 -5.75
C TRP A 172 -11.51 13.78 -6.83
N PRO A 173 -11.48 14.70 -7.80
CA PRO A 173 -12.38 14.71 -8.94
C PRO A 173 -12.03 13.61 -9.95
N GLY A 174 -13.02 13.22 -10.78
CA GLY A 174 -12.84 12.22 -11.83
C GLY A 174 -12.85 10.79 -11.33
N GLY A 175 -12.39 9.88 -12.18
CA GLY A 175 -12.32 8.44 -11.92
C GLY A 175 -10.92 7.90 -12.11
N LEU A 176 -10.73 6.65 -11.72
CA LEU A 176 -9.50 5.91 -11.99
C LEU A 176 -9.44 5.47 -13.46
N GLY A 177 -8.23 5.29 -13.98
CA GLY A 177 -8.04 4.80 -15.34
C GLY A 177 -8.67 3.42 -15.59
N TRP A 178 -8.84 3.07 -16.88
CA TRP A 178 -9.48 1.83 -17.31
C TRP A 178 -8.85 0.57 -16.71
N LEU A 179 -7.54 0.60 -16.46
CA LEU A 179 -6.79 -0.54 -15.90
C LEU A 179 -7.31 -0.94 -14.52
N TYR A 180 -7.52 0.05 -13.63
CA TYR A 180 -8.10 -0.21 -12.30
C TYR A 180 -9.54 -0.72 -12.41
N ASN A 181 -10.35 -0.11 -13.31
CA ASN A 181 -11.75 -0.53 -13.50
C ASN A 181 -11.85 -1.98 -13.99
N VAL A 182 -11.02 -2.36 -14.96
CA VAL A 182 -10.97 -3.74 -15.47
C VAL A 182 -10.45 -4.68 -14.39
N SER A 183 -9.29 -4.38 -13.79
CA SER A 183 -8.64 -5.24 -12.80
C SER A 183 -9.49 -5.44 -11.53
N ALA A 184 -10.28 -4.43 -11.12
CA ALA A 184 -11.20 -4.53 -9.99
C ALA A 184 -12.50 -5.26 -10.32
N SER A 185 -12.88 -5.42 -11.60
CA SER A 185 -14.10 -6.12 -12.00
C SER A 185 -14.03 -7.63 -11.76
N ARG A 186 -15.20 -8.32 -11.73
CA ARG A 186 -15.25 -9.78 -11.56
C ARG A 186 -14.52 -10.52 -12.68
N LEU A 187 -14.78 -10.14 -13.93
CA LEU A 187 -14.12 -10.74 -15.10
C LEU A 187 -12.62 -10.40 -15.14
N GLY A 188 -12.26 -9.17 -14.80
CA GLY A 188 -10.86 -8.75 -14.71
C GLY A 188 -10.08 -9.57 -13.69
N GLY A 189 -10.63 -9.78 -12.50
CA GLY A 189 -10.01 -10.62 -11.47
C GLY A 189 -9.82 -12.07 -11.89
N ALA A 190 -10.80 -12.63 -12.59
CA ALA A 190 -10.76 -14.05 -12.99
C ALA A 190 -9.92 -14.31 -14.24
N LEU A 191 -9.84 -13.36 -15.18
CA LEU A 191 -9.24 -13.57 -16.50
C LEU A 191 -8.07 -12.63 -16.78
N PHE A 192 -8.23 -11.31 -16.54
CA PHE A 192 -7.22 -10.33 -16.88
C PHE A 192 -6.02 -10.37 -15.92
N ILE A 193 -6.26 -10.40 -14.62
CA ILE A 193 -5.18 -10.47 -13.62
C ILE A 193 -4.28 -11.70 -13.82
N PRO A 194 -4.78 -12.94 -13.99
CA PRO A 194 -3.93 -14.08 -14.29
C PRO A 194 -3.09 -13.91 -15.57
N ALA A 195 -3.65 -13.27 -16.61
CA ALA A 195 -2.92 -12.99 -17.83
C ALA A 195 -1.80 -11.95 -17.62
N VAL A 196 -2.07 -10.88 -16.86
CA VAL A 196 -1.04 -9.91 -16.45
C VAL A 196 0.08 -10.61 -15.67
N THR A 197 -0.25 -11.36 -14.61
CA THR A 197 0.73 -12.11 -13.81
C THR A 197 1.59 -13.04 -14.68
N ALA A 198 1.00 -13.68 -15.68
CA ALA A 198 1.67 -14.65 -16.53
C ALA A 198 2.58 -14.02 -17.60
N PHE A 199 2.26 -12.81 -18.09
CA PHE A 199 2.82 -12.30 -19.35
C PHE A 199 3.23 -10.82 -19.32
N VAL A 200 3.06 -10.07 -18.20
CA VAL A 200 3.45 -8.66 -18.18
C VAL A 200 4.95 -8.53 -18.51
N PRO A 201 5.32 -7.69 -19.49
CA PRO A 201 6.72 -7.47 -19.83
C PRO A 201 7.44 -6.70 -18.72
N GLU A 202 8.70 -7.00 -18.51
CA GLU A 202 9.56 -6.28 -17.54
C GLU A 202 9.64 -4.79 -17.85
N SER A 203 9.64 -4.39 -19.13
CA SER A 203 9.64 -2.98 -19.54
C SER A 203 8.41 -2.22 -19.06
N VAL A 204 7.24 -2.86 -18.95
CA VAL A 204 6.02 -2.23 -18.41
C VAL A 204 6.16 -2.03 -16.90
N VAL A 205 6.77 -2.97 -16.20
CA VAL A 205 7.04 -2.85 -14.76
C VAL A 205 8.04 -1.72 -14.51
N GLN A 206 9.12 -1.67 -15.29
CA GLN A 206 10.13 -0.61 -15.20
C GLN A 206 9.53 0.77 -15.47
N SER A 207 8.75 0.93 -16.54
CA SER A 207 8.09 2.21 -16.86
C SER A 207 7.10 2.64 -15.76
N SER A 208 6.45 1.68 -15.10
CA SER A 208 5.56 1.98 -13.95
C SER A 208 6.35 2.51 -12.75
N ILE A 209 7.52 1.94 -12.47
CA ILE A 209 8.42 2.40 -11.40
C ILE A 209 8.94 3.81 -11.73
N GLU A 210 9.41 4.04 -12.95
CA GLU A 210 9.86 5.36 -13.40
C GLU A 210 8.76 6.42 -13.24
N ALA A 211 7.52 6.08 -13.58
CA ALA A 211 6.38 6.98 -13.43
C ALA A 211 6.07 7.32 -11.95
N ILE A 212 6.24 6.35 -11.04
CA ILE A 212 6.02 6.56 -9.59
C ILE A 212 7.08 7.49 -9.00
N PHE A 213 8.32 7.40 -9.46
CA PHE A 213 9.41 8.22 -8.98
C PHE A 213 9.52 9.59 -9.66
N ALA A 214 8.87 9.80 -10.81
CA ALA A 214 8.97 11.07 -11.55
C ALA A 214 8.59 12.28 -10.68
N PRO A 215 9.32 13.41 -10.80
CA PRO A 215 10.43 13.68 -11.71
C PRO A 215 11.80 13.15 -11.25
N GLN A 216 11.90 12.55 -10.05
CA GLN A 216 13.13 11.91 -9.60
C GLN A 216 13.33 10.55 -10.28
N THR A 217 14.52 9.99 -10.16
CA THR A 217 14.82 8.62 -10.59
C THR A 217 14.71 7.66 -9.42
N ALA A 218 14.22 6.44 -9.71
CA ALA A 218 14.23 5.38 -8.71
C ALA A 218 15.68 5.05 -8.28
N PRO A 219 15.91 4.70 -7.02
CA PRO A 219 17.19 4.18 -6.57
C PRO A 219 17.61 2.95 -7.37
N GLU A 220 18.91 2.78 -7.60
CA GLU A 220 19.43 1.59 -8.26
C GLU A 220 19.03 0.33 -7.49
N GLY A 221 18.55 -0.69 -8.19
CA GLY A 221 18.11 -1.95 -7.60
C GLY A 221 16.71 -1.90 -6.94
N TYR A 222 15.98 -0.77 -6.98
CA TYR A 222 14.65 -0.65 -6.34
C TYR A 222 13.67 -1.73 -6.81
N ALA A 223 13.57 -1.98 -8.12
CA ALA A 223 12.66 -2.97 -8.70
C ALA A 223 12.91 -4.39 -8.17
N GLU A 224 14.18 -4.74 -8.00
CA GLU A 224 14.61 -6.02 -7.43
C GLU A 224 14.32 -6.05 -5.93
N HIS A 225 14.72 -5.01 -5.19
CA HIS A 225 14.57 -4.95 -3.74
C HIS A 225 13.12 -5.04 -3.29
N ILE A 226 12.20 -4.28 -3.92
CA ILE A 226 10.76 -4.29 -3.61
C ILE A 226 10.11 -5.64 -3.93
N GLY A 227 10.75 -6.46 -4.77
CA GLY A 227 10.21 -7.73 -5.22
C GLY A 227 8.97 -7.55 -6.09
N THR A 228 9.12 -6.92 -7.26
CA THR A 228 8.01 -6.64 -8.19
C THR A 228 7.17 -7.87 -8.51
N GLY A 229 7.80 -9.06 -8.52
CA GLY A 229 7.10 -10.33 -8.68
C GLY A 229 6.09 -10.63 -7.58
N LEU A 230 6.33 -10.19 -6.33
CA LEU A 230 5.36 -10.33 -5.22
C LEU A 230 4.14 -9.45 -5.45
N ILE A 231 4.33 -8.23 -5.98
CA ILE A 231 3.27 -7.29 -6.30
C ILE A 231 2.38 -7.83 -7.43
N LEU A 232 3.00 -8.52 -8.40
CA LEU A 232 2.33 -9.09 -9.56
C LEU A 232 1.67 -10.46 -9.30
N ARG A 233 1.74 -11.02 -8.09
CA ARG A 233 0.94 -12.21 -7.75
C ARG A 233 -0.55 -11.93 -7.94
N ARG A 234 -1.30 -12.92 -8.43
CA ARG A 234 -2.74 -12.77 -8.72
C ARG A 234 -3.53 -12.20 -7.54
N SER A 235 -3.23 -12.68 -6.32
CA SER A 235 -3.89 -12.20 -5.10
C SER A 235 -3.54 -10.74 -4.79
N ALA A 236 -2.26 -10.36 -4.88
CA ALA A 236 -1.79 -9.01 -4.55
C ALA A 236 -2.25 -7.99 -5.59
N SER A 237 -2.08 -8.28 -6.88
CA SER A 237 -2.57 -7.41 -7.97
C SER A 237 -4.09 -7.21 -7.89
N ARG A 238 -4.84 -8.26 -7.55
CA ARG A 238 -6.29 -8.18 -7.37
C ARG A 238 -6.67 -7.33 -6.17
N ALA A 239 -6.02 -7.56 -5.02
CA ALA A 239 -6.25 -6.78 -3.81
C ALA A 239 -5.97 -5.29 -4.06
N ASN A 240 -4.80 -4.99 -4.62
CA ASN A 240 -4.41 -3.62 -4.95
C ASN A 240 -5.44 -2.92 -5.85
N ALA A 241 -5.84 -3.58 -6.94
CA ALA A 241 -6.81 -3.01 -7.88
C ALA A 241 -8.16 -2.69 -7.21
N GLN A 242 -8.65 -3.58 -6.36
CA GLN A 242 -9.93 -3.41 -5.65
C GLN A 242 -9.85 -2.33 -4.57
N GLN A 243 -8.80 -2.35 -3.77
CA GLN A 243 -8.57 -1.36 -2.71
C GLN A 243 -8.49 0.05 -3.30
N VAL A 244 -7.70 0.25 -4.36
CA VAL A 244 -7.58 1.55 -5.02
C VAL A 244 -8.88 1.95 -5.70
N HIS A 245 -9.56 1.03 -6.39
CA HIS A 245 -10.83 1.31 -7.09
C HIS A 245 -11.94 1.75 -6.11
N GLN A 246 -11.96 1.21 -4.90
CA GLN A 246 -12.98 1.50 -3.88
C GLN A 246 -12.55 2.56 -2.87
N LEU A 247 -11.34 3.16 -3.00
CA LEU A 247 -10.78 4.05 -2.00
C LEU A 247 -11.59 5.34 -1.81
N ARG A 248 -12.03 5.96 -2.90
CA ARG A 248 -12.64 7.30 -2.86
C ARG A 248 -13.87 7.41 -1.95
N PRO A 249 -14.84 6.50 -1.96
CA PRO A 249 -15.97 6.54 -1.01
C PRO A 249 -15.53 6.50 0.46
N HIS A 250 -14.53 5.70 0.77
CA HIS A 250 -13.98 5.60 2.13
C HIS A 250 -13.25 6.87 2.57
N VAL A 251 -12.54 7.53 1.64
CA VAL A 251 -11.92 8.83 1.90
C VAL A 251 -12.97 9.90 2.16
N VAL A 252 -14.08 9.95 1.41
CA VAL A 252 -15.21 10.86 1.67
C VAL A 252 -15.76 10.67 3.09
N GLU A 253 -15.92 9.42 3.52
CA GLU A 253 -16.41 9.10 4.86
C GLU A 253 -15.43 9.50 5.96
N MET A 254 -14.13 9.29 5.74
CA MET A 254 -13.08 9.62 6.71
C MET A 254 -12.83 11.12 6.81
N ALA A 255 -12.86 11.86 5.69
CA ALA A 255 -12.61 13.30 5.66
C ALA A 255 -13.55 14.08 6.59
N ALA A 256 -14.80 13.62 6.75
CA ALA A 256 -15.76 14.21 7.68
C ALA A 256 -15.41 14.03 9.17
N GLN A 257 -14.29 13.37 9.50
CA GLN A 257 -13.88 13.05 10.86
C GLN A 257 -12.46 13.58 11.20
N TYR A 258 -11.79 14.28 10.27
CA TYR A 258 -10.42 14.72 10.49
C TYR A 258 -10.27 15.84 11.52
N ASP A 259 -11.32 16.60 11.76
CA ASP A 259 -11.39 17.58 12.85
C ASP A 259 -11.32 16.96 14.26
N HIS A 260 -11.56 15.66 14.37
CA HIS A 260 -11.41 14.88 15.61
C HIS A 260 -9.97 14.39 15.87
N LEU A 261 -9.06 14.56 14.93
CA LEU A 261 -7.65 14.20 15.09
C LEU A 261 -6.94 15.22 16.00
N THR A 262 -6.86 14.91 17.29
CA THR A 262 -6.30 15.82 18.32
C THR A 262 -4.80 15.66 18.51
N MET A 263 -4.22 14.52 18.10
CA MET A 263 -2.78 14.29 18.12
C MET A 263 -2.05 15.18 17.10
N PRO A 264 -0.74 15.41 17.24
CA PRO A 264 0.08 16.03 16.20
C PRO A 264 0.00 15.27 14.88
N VAL A 265 -0.24 15.99 13.78
CA VAL A 265 -0.21 15.45 12.42
C VAL A 265 0.81 16.22 11.59
N GLU A 266 1.87 15.55 11.19
CA GLU A 266 2.87 16.07 10.28
C GLU A 266 2.59 15.58 8.86
N ILE A 267 2.43 16.48 7.93
CA ILE A 267 2.20 16.19 6.52
C ILE A 267 3.46 16.60 5.76
N ILE A 268 4.02 15.70 4.93
CA ILE A 268 5.13 16.01 4.04
C ILE A 268 4.77 15.58 2.62
N HIS A 269 4.86 16.52 1.67
CA HIS A 269 4.36 16.29 0.31
C HIS A 269 5.19 17.04 -0.73
N GLY A 270 5.44 16.37 -1.87
CA GLY A 270 6.09 16.98 -3.02
C GLY A 270 5.11 17.79 -3.87
N ASP A 271 5.50 18.98 -4.30
CA ASP A 271 4.64 19.83 -5.13
C ASP A 271 4.60 19.41 -6.62
N ALA A 272 5.53 18.53 -7.03
CA ALA A 272 5.55 17.89 -8.34
C ALA A 272 4.91 16.49 -8.35
N ASP A 273 4.25 16.06 -7.27
CA ASP A 273 3.53 14.78 -7.21
C ASP A 273 2.31 14.80 -8.13
N THR A 274 2.37 13.99 -9.19
CA THR A 274 1.28 13.83 -10.18
C THR A 274 0.39 12.62 -9.90
N ILE A 275 0.76 11.77 -8.92
CA ILE A 275 0.01 10.57 -8.54
C ILE A 275 -1.00 10.89 -7.46
N VAL A 276 -0.56 11.60 -6.43
CA VAL A 276 -1.39 12.13 -5.35
C VAL A 276 -1.16 13.65 -5.30
N PRO A 277 -1.86 14.45 -6.10
CA PRO A 277 -1.57 15.88 -6.22
C PRO A 277 -1.73 16.62 -4.89
N MET A 278 -0.69 17.34 -4.49
CA MET A 278 -0.63 18.04 -3.20
C MET A 278 -1.80 18.99 -2.99
N HIS A 279 -2.22 19.72 -4.04
CA HIS A 279 -3.32 20.70 -3.98
C HIS A 279 -4.71 20.06 -3.77
N ILE A 280 -4.87 18.76 -4.04
CA ILE A 280 -6.11 18.02 -3.77
C ILE A 280 -6.09 17.45 -2.36
N HIS A 281 -4.92 16.96 -1.91
CA HIS A 281 -4.81 16.17 -0.68
C HIS A 281 -4.21 16.98 0.47
N ALA A 282 -2.91 17.22 0.49
CA ALA A 282 -2.24 17.83 1.64
C ALA A 282 -2.68 19.28 1.93
N GLU A 283 -2.98 20.07 0.88
CA GLU A 283 -3.41 21.46 1.03
C GLU A 283 -4.87 21.61 1.49
N GLU A 284 -5.70 20.62 1.23
CA GLU A 284 -7.07 20.58 1.79
C GLU A 284 -7.05 19.98 3.19
N LEU A 285 -6.39 18.83 3.38
CA LEU A 285 -6.27 18.15 4.66
C LEU A 285 -5.80 19.07 5.80
N ILE A 286 -4.79 19.91 5.54
CA ILE A 286 -4.22 20.80 6.57
C ILE A 286 -5.23 21.81 7.11
N LYS A 287 -6.31 22.09 6.38
CA LYS A 287 -7.38 23.01 6.80
C LYS A 287 -8.32 22.36 7.82
N ASP A 288 -8.45 21.02 7.76
CA ASP A 288 -9.42 20.25 8.55
C ASP A 288 -8.79 19.67 9.83
N ILE A 289 -7.45 19.62 9.90
CA ILE A 289 -6.74 19.04 11.05
C ILE A 289 -6.34 20.15 12.05
N PRO A 290 -6.89 20.15 13.30
CA PRO A 290 -6.61 21.19 14.29
C PRO A 290 -5.14 21.30 14.68
N ASN A 291 -4.42 20.18 14.74
CA ASN A 291 -3.02 20.11 15.18
C ASN A 291 -2.10 19.62 14.04
N GLY A 292 -2.34 20.14 12.82
CA GLY A 292 -1.59 19.80 11.62
C GLY A 292 -0.39 20.71 11.35
N ALA A 293 0.62 20.18 10.66
CA ALA A 293 1.71 20.96 10.06
C ALA A 293 2.03 20.38 8.68
N LEU A 294 2.26 21.25 7.68
CA LEU A 294 2.56 20.85 6.30
C LEU A 294 3.98 21.27 5.90
N THR A 295 4.80 20.30 5.55
CA THR A 295 6.09 20.47 4.90
C THR A 295 5.95 20.26 3.40
N ARG A 296 6.20 21.31 2.60
CA ARG A 296 6.20 21.26 1.14
C ARG A 296 7.61 20.97 0.64
N LEU A 297 7.75 20.02 -0.28
CA LEU A 297 9.04 19.71 -0.91
C LEU A 297 9.04 20.21 -2.37
N PRO A 298 9.72 21.31 -2.68
CA PRO A 298 9.73 21.88 -4.03
C PRO A 298 10.38 20.92 -5.04
N GLY A 299 9.70 20.71 -6.19
CA GLY A 299 10.16 19.84 -7.27
C GLY A 299 10.19 18.36 -6.93
N MET A 300 9.67 17.94 -5.78
CA MET A 300 9.62 16.57 -5.34
C MET A 300 8.37 15.86 -5.87
N GLY A 301 8.52 14.61 -6.33
CA GLY A 301 7.43 13.72 -6.74
C GLY A 301 6.85 12.91 -5.60
N HIS A 302 6.34 11.70 -5.96
CA HIS A 302 5.53 10.87 -5.08
C HIS A 302 6.29 10.07 -4.01
N MET A 303 7.64 9.96 -4.12
CA MET A 303 8.45 9.06 -3.28
C MET A 303 9.47 9.81 -2.39
N PRO A 304 9.05 10.73 -1.50
CA PRO A 304 9.97 11.53 -0.68
C PRO A 304 10.90 10.69 0.20
N HIS A 305 10.43 9.58 0.77
CA HIS A 305 11.20 8.71 1.66
C HIS A 305 12.37 7.99 0.97
N HIS A 306 12.38 7.97 -0.38
CA HIS A 306 13.52 7.52 -1.18
C HIS A 306 14.35 8.68 -1.74
N ALA A 307 13.70 9.75 -2.19
CA ALA A 307 14.37 10.84 -2.88
C ALA A 307 15.01 11.85 -1.92
N ASP A 308 14.39 12.13 -0.79
CA ASP A 308 14.93 12.94 0.32
C ASP A 308 14.55 12.28 1.66
N PRO A 309 15.17 11.14 1.99
CA PRO A 309 14.85 10.42 3.23
C PRO A 309 15.09 11.26 4.48
N GLN A 310 16.03 12.23 4.44
CA GLN A 310 16.33 13.07 5.60
C GLN A 310 15.17 14.01 5.93
N ALA A 311 14.54 14.61 4.93
CA ALA A 311 13.36 15.46 5.15
C ALA A 311 12.20 14.69 5.81
N VAL A 312 12.01 13.39 5.45
CA VAL A 312 11.01 12.55 6.09
C VAL A 312 11.40 12.16 7.51
N VAL A 313 12.68 11.86 7.76
CA VAL A 313 13.23 11.61 9.10
C VAL A 313 13.02 12.82 10.02
N ASP A 314 13.35 14.02 9.54
CA ASP A 314 13.16 15.27 10.30
C ASP A 314 11.68 15.52 10.60
N THR A 315 10.79 15.12 9.70
CA THR A 315 9.33 15.20 9.91
C THR A 315 8.86 14.24 11.00
N ILE A 316 9.39 13.02 11.04
CA ILE A 316 9.13 12.04 12.11
C ILE A 316 9.64 12.58 13.46
N ASP A 317 10.84 13.16 13.51
CA ASP A 317 11.41 13.73 14.72
C ASP A 317 10.61 14.92 15.24
N ARG A 318 10.07 15.78 14.36
CA ARG A 318 9.13 16.83 14.76
C ARG A 318 7.84 16.27 15.33
N ALA A 319 7.26 15.22 14.69
CA ALA A 319 6.09 14.55 15.20
C ALA A 319 6.33 13.99 16.61
N ALA A 320 7.46 13.32 16.82
CA ALA A 320 7.88 12.80 18.14
C ALA A 320 8.02 13.90 19.19
N THR A 321 8.65 15.02 18.83
CA THR A 321 8.83 16.18 19.73
C THR A 321 7.47 16.79 20.10
N ARG A 322 6.59 17.00 19.14
CA ARG A 322 5.23 17.54 19.36
C ARG A 322 4.35 16.60 20.20
N ALA A 323 4.60 15.29 20.12
CA ALA A 323 3.93 14.27 20.93
C ALA A 323 4.55 14.08 22.32
N GLY A 324 5.65 14.77 22.65
CA GLY A 324 6.35 14.65 23.94
C GLY A 324 7.10 13.33 24.13
N LEU A 325 7.46 12.67 23.03
CA LEU A 325 8.21 11.40 23.03
C LEU A 325 9.74 11.63 23.03
N ARG A 326 10.18 12.84 22.69
CA ARG A 326 11.59 13.28 22.63
C ARG A 326 11.73 14.74 23.01
#